data_c04ee5d63b5f06de350814911aa4fe4c
#
_entry.id   c04ee5d63b5f06de350814911aa4fe4c
#
_cell.length_a   1.000
_cell.length_b   1.000
_cell.length_c   1.000
_cell.angle_alpha   90.00
_cell.angle_beta   90.00
_cell.angle_gamma   90.00
#
_symmetry.space_group_name_H-M   'P 1'
#
loop_
_entity.id
_entity.type
_entity.pdbx_description
1 polymer ?
#
loop_
_entity_poly.entity_id
_entity_poly.type
_entity_poly.pdbx_seq_one_letter_code
_entity_poly.pdbx_strand_id
1 'polypeptide(L)'
;MMTNSALFPSPSWPQAAIKGERNTYPVHRIFCVGRNYVEHAKEMGVEVDREAAFYFLKSALSLMPSGSTIAFPPGTSNYHYEMELVLAIGAPAFRVNSADALNYVFGYATGLDMTRRDLQLDARSKGRPWDLGKDFEQSAVIGEITRNDEFGPVGPQRISLTVDGLTRQDAHLSDLVWSVPEIIADLSRYYHLQPGDLIFTGTPAGVGAVETGNVLVGEIDGLSPVSMTVGRPE
;
A
#
# COMPACT_ATOMS: atom_id res chain seq x y z
N MET A 1 -8.75 39.62 -20.25
CA MET A 1 -9.11 38.21 -19.87
C MET A 1 -8.92 38.11 -18.37
N MET A 2 -9.97 37.76 -17.59
CA MET A 2 -9.82 37.52 -16.16
C MET A 2 -9.06 36.19 -16.03
N THR A 3 -7.88 36.20 -15.40
CA THR A 3 -7.16 34.98 -15.04
C THR A 3 -7.92 34.36 -13.88
N ASN A 4 -8.50 33.16 -14.10
CA ASN A 4 -9.07 32.38 -13.01
C ASN A 4 -7.96 31.99 -12.04
N SER A 5 -7.93 32.62 -10.86
CA SER A 5 -7.07 32.18 -9.74
C SER A 5 -7.87 31.27 -8.81
N ALA A 6 -7.25 30.21 -8.29
CA ALA A 6 -7.88 29.37 -7.30
C ALA A 6 -8.19 30.18 -6.03
N LEU A 7 -9.36 29.99 -5.42
CA LEU A 7 -9.76 30.68 -4.19
C LEU A 7 -8.86 30.29 -3.00
N PHE A 8 -8.40 29.04 -2.98
CA PHE A 8 -7.45 28.51 -2.00
C PHE A 8 -6.21 27.97 -2.71
N PRO A 9 -5.04 27.92 -2.04
CA PRO A 9 -3.86 27.27 -2.62
C PRO A 9 -4.18 25.82 -3.01
N SER A 10 -3.80 25.44 -4.22
CA SER A 10 -3.92 24.04 -4.63
C SER A 10 -2.91 23.19 -3.83
N PRO A 11 -3.32 22.04 -3.26
CA PRO A 11 -2.38 21.14 -2.61
C PRO A 11 -1.36 20.64 -3.65
N SER A 12 -0.11 20.47 -3.22
CA SER A 12 0.88 19.75 -4.01
C SER A 12 0.60 18.26 -3.94
N TRP A 13 0.79 17.55 -5.05
CA TRP A 13 0.73 16.09 -5.04
C TRP A 13 1.84 15.52 -4.15
N PRO A 14 1.56 14.49 -3.30
CA PRO A 14 2.58 13.77 -2.56
C PRO A 14 3.61 13.16 -3.50
N GLN A 15 4.84 13.06 -3.04
CA GLN A 15 5.98 12.59 -3.82
C GLN A 15 6.60 11.37 -3.12
N ALA A 16 6.82 10.28 -3.86
CA ALA A 16 7.62 9.16 -3.39
C ALA A 16 9.07 9.31 -3.90
N ALA A 17 10.03 8.99 -3.06
CA ALA A 17 11.44 8.98 -3.44
C ALA A 17 11.73 7.83 -4.41
N ILE A 18 12.66 8.03 -5.34
CA ILE A 18 13.17 6.98 -6.25
C ILE A 18 14.60 6.67 -5.81
N LYS A 19 14.89 5.40 -5.59
CA LYS A 19 16.21 4.92 -5.14
C LYS A 19 17.32 5.41 -6.06
N GLY A 20 18.30 6.10 -5.47
CA GLY A 20 19.46 6.60 -6.20
C GLY A 20 19.19 7.82 -7.11
N GLU A 21 17.98 8.38 -7.12
CA GLU A 21 17.64 9.51 -7.97
C GLU A 21 17.31 10.79 -7.17
N ARG A 22 17.49 11.94 -7.83
CA ARG A 22 17.02 13.23 -7.28
C ARG A 22 15.58 13.53 -7.66
N ASN A 23 15.09 12.91 -8.74
CA ASN A 23 13.71 13.01 -9.17
C ASN A 23 12.82 12.20 -8.22
N THR A 24 11.57 12.62 -8.12
CA THR A 24 10.55 11.95 -7.31
C THR A 24 9.41 11.46 -8.19
N TYR A 25 8.66 10.51 -7.70
CA TYR A 25 7.48 9.98 -8.35
C TYR A 25 6.23 10.66 -7.76
N PRO A 26 5.48 11.48 -8.54
CA PRO A 26 4.27 12.14 -8.06
C PRO A 26 3.15 11.10 -7.90
N VAL A 27 2.47 11.11 -6.74
CA VAL A 27 1.43 10.13 -6.43
C VAL A 27 0.04 10.75 -6.60
N HIS A 28 -0.78 10.16 -7.46
CA HIS A 28 -2.13 10.66 -7.78
C HIS A 28 -3.23 9.84 -7.12
N ARG A 29 -3.10 8.51 -7.13
CA ARG A 29 -4.07 7.56 -6.55
C ARG A 29 -3.33 6.43 -5.86
N ILE A 30 -3.96 5.88 -4.83
CA ILE A 30 -3.49 4.69 -4.14
C ILE A 30 -4.60 3.66 -4.18
N PHE A 31 -4.39 2.59 -4.95
CA PHE A 31 -5.22 1.40 -4.96
C PHE A 31 -4.67 0.39 -3.96
N CYS A 32 -5.54 -0.35 -3.29
CA CYS A 32 -5.15 -1.40 -2.36
C CYS A 32 -5.91 -2.68 -2.68
N VAL A 33 -5.21 -3.81 -2.63
CA VAL A 33 -5.78 -5.14 -2.86
C VAL A 33 -6.02 -5.81 -1.51
N GLY A 34 -7.26 -6.05 -1.18
CA GLY A 34 -7.61 -6.78 0.04
C GLY A 34 -7.55 -8.30 -0.14
N ARG A 35 -7.21 -9.04 0.93
CA ARG A 35 -7.28 -10.51 1.01
C ARG A 35 -6.40 -11.23 -0.02
N ASN A 36 -5.20 -10.74 -0.27
CA ASN A 36 -4.32 -11.28 -1.31
C ASN A 36 -3.27 -12.29 -0.80
N TYR A 37 -3.40 -12.76 0.43
CA TYR A 37 -2.63 -13.87 1.01
C TYR A 37 -3.58 -14.84 1.70
N VAL A 38 -3.46 -16.15 1.41
CA VAL A 38 -4.37 -17.18 1.94
C VAL A 38 -4.36 -17.19 3.47
N GLU A 39 -3.19 -17.18 4.09
CA GLU A 39 -3.08 -17.25 5.55
C GLU A 39 -3.61 -15.99 6.24
N HIS A 40 -3.43 -14.82 5.65
CA HIS A 40 -4.03 -13.58 6.15
C HIS A 40 -5.57 -13.61 6.03
N ALA A 41 -6.11 -14.11 4.93
CA ALA A 41 -7.56 -14.26 4.78
C ALA A 41 -8.15 -15.16 5.87
N LYS A 42 -7.49 -16.29 6.16
CA LYS A 42 -7.86 -17.21 7.26
C LYS A 42 -7.78 -16.54 8.63
N GLU A 43 -6.69 -15.79 8.91
CA GLU A 43 -6.51 -15.00 10.14
C GLU A 43 -7.69 -14.04 10.34
N MET A 44 -8.17 -13.43 9.28
CA MET A 44 -9.31 -12.52 9.27
C MET A 44 -10.68 -13.22 9.22
N GLY A 45 -10.71 -14.57 9.27
CA GLY A 45 -11.93 -15.37 9.27
C GLY A 45 -12.71 -15.32 7.96
N VAL A 46 -12.00 -15.27 6.82
CA VAL A 46 -12.60 -15.29 5.47
C VAL A 46 -11.84 -16.24 4.57
N GLU A 47 -12.52 -16.71 3.54
CA GLU A 47 -11.88 -17.44 2.44
C GLU A 47 -11.35 -16.47 1.37
N VAL A 48 -10.35 -16.94 0.64
CA VAL A 48 -9.82 -16.22 -0.51
C VAL A 48 -10.77 -16.41 -1.69
N ASP A 49 -11.12 -15.31 -2.34
CA ASP A 49 -11.89 -15.32 -3.58
C ASP A 49 -10.93 -15.22 -4.78
N ARG A 50 -10.89 -16.28 -5.60
CA ARG A 50 -10.15 -16.29 -6.88
C ARG A 50 -11.03 -15.88 -8.07
N GLU A 51 -12.33 -15.68 -7.88
CA GLU A 51 -13.23 -15.23 -8.94
C GLU A 51 -13.22 -13.71 -9.08
N ALA A 52 -13.03 -12.99 -7.96
CA ALA A 52 -12.99 -11.52 -7.94
C ALA A 52 -11.95 -10.99 -6.98
N ALA A 53 -11.03 -10.15 -7.46
CA ALA A 53 -10.14 -9.39 -6.61
C ALA A 53 -10.92 -8.31 -5.86
N PHE A 54 -10.56 -8.07 -4.60
CA PHE A 54 -11.19 -7.05 -3.77
C PHE A 54 -10.31 -5.80 -3.70
N TYR A 55 -10.87 -4.64 -4.04
CA TYR A 55 -10.16 -3.37 -4.05
C TYR A 55 -10.80 -2.36 -3.12
N PHE A 56 -9.94 -1.51 -2.54
CA PHE A 56 -10.32 -0.27 -1.87
C PHE A 56 -9.28 0.80 -2.20
N LEU A 57 -9.52 2.03 -1.79
CA LEU A 57 -8.65 3.18 -2.08
C LEU A 57 -8.15 3.80 -0.79
N LYS A 58 -6.99 4.44 -0.88
CA LYS A 58 -6.53 5.47 0.05
C LYS A 58 -6.33 6.77 -0.71
N SER A 59 -6.58 7.89 -0.05
CA SER A 59 -6.24 9.20 -0.60
C SER A 59 -4.73 9.28 -0.86
N ALA A 60 -4.33 9.85 -1.99
CA ALA A 60 -2.91 10.15 -2.20
C ALA A 60 -2.33 11.03 -1.09
N LEU A 61 -3.16 11.92 -0.50
CA LEU A 61 -2.76 12.80 0.61
C LEU A 61 -2.49 12.07 1.92
N SER A 62 -2.84 10.78 2.04
CA SER A 62 -2.50 9.95 3.19
C SER A 62 -1.06 9.42 3.15
N LEU A 63 -0.33 9.64 2.03
CA LEU A 63 1.01 9.10 1.83
C LEU A 63 2.05 9.78 2.71
N MET A 64 2.88 8.98 3.36
CA MET A 64 4.04 9.40 4.16
C MET A 64 5.31 8.70 3.71
N PRO A 65 6.45 9.38 3.72
CA PRO A 65 7.74 8.73 3.43
C PRO A 65 8.17 7.82 4.58
N SER A 66 8.96 6.79 4.24
CA SER A 66 9.69 5.97 5.22
C SER A 66 10.49 6.81 6.20
N GLY A 67 10.60 6.37 7.45
CA GLY A 67 11.28 7.08 8.54
C GLY A 67 10.41 8.10 9.28
N SER A 68 9.15 8.27 8.89
CA SER A 68 8.23 9.20 9.53
C SER A 68 7.85 8.77 10.95
N THR A 69 7.68 9.76 11.84
CA THR A 69 6.93 9.57 13.10
C THR A 69 5.49 10.01 12.86
N ILE A 70 4.56 9.08 12.99
CA ILE A 70 3.14 9.27 12.68
C ILE A 70 2.34 9.21 13.98
N ALA A 71 1.54 10.24 14.24
CA ALA A 71 0.68 10.28 15.43
C ALA A 71 -0.26 9.07 15.48
N PHE A 72 -0.51 8.56 16.70
CA PHE A 72 -1.55 7.54 16.85
C PHE A 72 -2.89 8.14 16.40
N PRO A 73 -3.58 7.52 15.41
CA PRO A 73 -4.70 8.17 14.74
C PRO A 73 -5.92 8.34 15.66
N PRO A 74 -6.70 9.41 15.50
CA PRO A 74 -7.93 9.60 16.25
C PRO A 74 -9.00 8.58 15.86
N GLY A 75 -9.99 8.37 16.73
CA GLY A 75 -11.19 7.57 16.45
C GLY A 75 -10.99 6.05 16.49
N THR A 76 -9.85 5.56 16.91
CA THR A 76 -9.57 4.13 17.08
C THR A 76 -8.83 3.84 18.37
N SER A 77 -9.01 2.64 18.88
CA SER A 77 -8.18 2.05 19.94
C SER A 77 -7.43 0.80 19.46
N ASN A 78 -7.49 0.49 18.16
CA ASN A 78 -6.94 -0.72 17.58
C ASN A 78 -6.27 -0.42 16.23
N TYR A 79 -5.06 0.16 16.29
CA TYR A 79 -4.26 0.60 15.13
C TYR A 79 -3.32 -0.52 14.72
N HIS A 80 -3.45 -1.00 13.48
CA HIS A 80 -2.71 -2.14 12.94
C HIS A 80 -1.79 -1.76 11.81
N TYR A 81 -0.70 -2.52 11.66
CA TYR A 81 0.18 -2.53 10.49
C TYR A 81 -0.24 -3.61 9.50
N GLU A 82 0.05 -3.37 8.23
CA GLU A 82 -0.02 -4.33 7.13
C GLU A 82 1.16 -4.06 6.20
N MET A 83 2.16 -4.95 6.19
CA MET A 83 3.33 -4.86 5.31
C MET A 83 3.00 -5.34 3.90
N GLU A 84 3.33 -4.55 2.88
CA GLU A 84 2.94 -4.81 1.50
C GLU A 84 4.04 -4.52 0.48
N LEU A 85 4.03 -5.24 -0.63
CA LEU A 85 4.66 -4.81 -1.88
C LEU A 85 3.80 -3.70 -2.49
N VAL A 86 4.44 -2.63 -2.96
CA VAL A 86 3.78 -1.52 -3.66
C VAL A 86 4.29 -1.44 -5.08
N LEU A 87 3.37 -1.37 -6.05
CA LEU A 87 3.68 -1.15 -7.46
C LEU A 87 3.51 0.34 -7.78
N ALA A 88 4.44 0.90 -8.56
CA ALA A 88 4.31 2.23 -9.15
C ALA A 88 4.04 2.08 -10.66
N ILE A 89 2.95 2.65 -11.15
CA ILE A 89 2.58 2.58 -12.58
C ILE A 89 3.37 3.62 -13.36
N GLY A 90 4.01 3.20 -14.47
CA GLY A 90 4.90 4.04 -15.29
C GLY A 90 4.35 4.41 -16.67
N ALA A 91 3.29 3.75 -17.12
CA ALA A 91 2.67 4.00 -18.40
C ALA A 91 1.14 3.87 -18.34
N PRO A 92 0.39 4.58 -19.20
CA PRO A 92 -1.07 4.43 -19.26
C PRO A 92 -1.48 3.00 -19.57
N ALA A 93 -2.34 2.41 -18.73
CA ALA A 93 -2.81 1.03 -18.89
C ALA A 93 -4.33 0.95 -18.77
N PHE A 94 -5.00 0.45 -19.82
CA PHE A 94 -6.43 0.23 -19.85
C PHE A 94 -6.78 -1.06 -20.58
N ARG A 95 -7.47 -1.98 -19.93
CA ARG A 95 -7.85 -3.31 -20.44
C ARG A 95 -6.67 -4.10 -20.98
N VAL A 96 -5.56 -4.08 -20.23
CA VAL A 96 -4.34 -4.79 -20.61
C VAL A 96 -4.42 -6.26 -20.27
N ASN A 97 -3.73 -7.10 -21.05
CA ASN A 97 -3.60 -8.51 -20.73
C ASN A 97 -2.55 -8.74 -19.66
N SER A 98 -2.71 -9.77 -18.83
CA SER A 98 -1.73 -10.11 -17.80
C SER A 98 -0.32 -10.39 -18.35
N ALA A 99 -0.22 -10.96 -19.56
CA ALA A 99 1.07 -11.20 -20.21
C ALA A 99 1.88 -9.92 -20.50
N ASP A 100 1.20 -8.79 -20.69
CA ASP A 100 1.81 -7.50 -21.02
C ASP A 100 1.86 -6.55 -19.80
N ALA A 101 1.25 -6.92 -18.70
CA ALA A 101 0.98 -6.03 -17.55
C ALA A 101 2.26 -5.44 -16.93
N LEU A 102 3.35 -6.19 -16.89
CA LEU A 102 4.62 -5.72 -16.31
C LEU A 102 5.28 -4.61 -17.13
N ASN A 103 4.93 -4.42 -18.41
CA ASN A 103 5.43 -3.33 -19.22
C ASN A 103 4.93 -1.95 -18.75
N TYR A 104 3.91 -1.92 -17.91
CA TYR A 104 3.32 -0.69 -17.36
C TYR A 104 3.85 -0.33 -15.98
N VAL A 105 4.72 -1.16 -15.40
CA VAL A 105 5.29 -0.94 -14.06
C VAL A 105 6.56 -0.10 -14.17
N PHE A 106 6.59 1.04 -13.48
CA PHE A 106 7.78 1.87 -13.30
C PHE A 106 8.77 1.23 -12.33
N GLY A 107 8.26 0.72 -11.20
CA GLY A 107 9.07 0.14 -10.16
C GLY A 107 8.25 -0.37 -8.99
N TYR A 108 8.97 -0.78 -7.96
CA TYR A 108 8.43 -1.41 -6.76
C TYR A 108 8.97 -0.74 -5.50
N ALA A 109 8.17 -0.75 -4.45
CA ALA A 109 8.56 -0.25 -3.14
C ALA A 109 8.01 -1.15 -2.02
N THR A 110 8.58 -1.02 -0.85
CA THR A 110 8.00 -1.49 0.40
C THR A 110 6.95 -0.50 0.88
N GLY A 111 5.85 -0.96 1.49
CA GLY A 111 4.82 -0.08 2.03
C GLY A 111 4.14 -0.62 3.27
N LEU A 112 3.51 0.28 4.03
CA LEU A 112 2.64 -0.06 5.15
C LEU A 112 1.24 0.49 4.88
N ASP A 113 0.22 -0.41 4.82
CA ASP A 113 -1.19 -0.06 4.80
C ASP A 113 -1.71 -0.01 6.25
N MET A 114 -1.57 1.15 6.86
CA MET A 114 -1.97 1.34 8.25
C MET A 114 -3.48 1.38 8.37
N THR A 115 -4.01 0.70 9.40
CA THR A 115 -5.43 0.35 9.49
C THR A 115 -5.99 0.64 10.88
N ARG A 116 -7.10 1.37 10.96
CA ARG A 116 -7.97 1.43 12.15
C ARG A 116 -8.84 0.17 12.16
N ARG A 117 -8.33 -0.89 12.78
CA ARG A 117 -8.89 -2.25 12.65
C ARG A 117 -10.29 -2.40 13.19
N ASP A 118 -10.58 -1.77 14.31
CA ASP A 118 -11.91 -1.74 14.91
C ASP A 118 -12.95 -1.13 13.97
N LEU A 119 -12.63 0.00 13.33
CA LEU A 119 -13.53 0.67 12.37
C LEU A 119 -13.71 -0.16 11.09
N GLN A 120 -12.64 -0.78 10.59
CA GLN A 120 -12.72 -1.68 9.43
C GLN A 120 -13.62 -2.88 9.72
N LEU A 121 -13.46 -3.53 10.89
CA LEU A 121 -14.27 -4.69 11.27
C LEU A 121 -15.75 -4.31 11.47
N ASP A 122 -16.03 -3.16 12.09
CA ASP A 122 -17.40 -2.64 12.24
C ASP A 122 -18.04 -2.38 10.86
N ALA A 123 -17.33 -1.69 9.97
CA ALA A 123 -17.82 -1.44 8.61
C ALA A 123 -18.08 -2.74 7.85
N ARG A 124 -17.15 -3.70 7.92
CA ARG A 124 -17.28 -5.02 7.30
C ARG A 124 -18.51 -5.78 7.81
N SER A 125 -18.72 -5.81 9.13
CA SER A 125 -19.86 -6.51 9.75
C SER A 125 -21.21 -5.98 9.30
N LYS A 126 -21.24 -4.70 8.88
CA LYS A 126 -22.45 -3.98 8.45
C LYS A 126 -22.55 -3.83 6.92
N GLY A 127 -21.62 -4.44 6.15
CA GLY A 127 -21.58 -4.29 4.68
C GLY A 127 -21.35 -2.85 4.22
N ARG A 128 -20.63 -2.04 5.01
CA ARG A 128 -20.31 -0.64 4.72
C ARG A 128 -18.92 -0.50 4.09
N PRO A 129 -18.65 0.62 3.36
CA PRO A 129 -17.30 0.95 2.89
C PRO A 129 -16.28 1.01 4.02
N TRP A 130 -15.00 0.70 3.70
CA TRP A 130 -13.92 0.62 4.69
C TRP A 130 -13.19 1.95 4.92
N ASP A 131 -13.63 3.05 4.31
CA ASP A 131 -12.90 4.32 4.28
C ASP A 131 -12.46 4.79 5.67
N LEU A 132 -13.34 4.79 6.69
CA LEU A 132 -12.97 5.19 8.05
C LEU A 132 -11.87 4.32 8.66
N GLY A 133 -11.76 3.06 8.25
CA GLY A 133 -10.73 2.13 8.70
C GLY A 133 -9.46 2.17 7.88
N LYS A 134 -9.54 2.58 6.61
CA LYS A 134 -8.46 2.45 5.64
C LYS A 134 -7.98 3.78 5.04
N ASP A 135 -8.87 4.75 4.80
CA ASP A 135 -8.52 6.03 4.19
C ASP A 135 -8.58 7.16 5.22
N PHE A 136 -7.45 7.43 5.84
CA PHE A 136 -7.28 8.51 6.82
C PHE A 136 -5.87 9.09 6.68
N GLU A 137 -5.66 10.24 7.29
CA GLU A 137 -4.38 10.95 7.23
C GLU A 137 -3.23 10.07 7.67
N GLN A 138 -2.11 10.13 6.95
CA GLN A 138 -0.87 9.42 7.26
C GLN A 138 -1.01 7.87 7.30
N SER A 139 -2.00 7.30 6.63
CA SER A 139 -2.30 5.88 6.69
C SER A 139 -1.57 5.02 5.65
N ALA A 140 -0.81 5.61 4.73
CA ALA A 140 0.01 4.90 3.76
C ALA A 140 1.48 5.33 3.91
N VAL A 141 2.37 4.42 4.28
CA VAL A 141 3.80 4.72 4.36
C VAL A 141 4.53 4.00 3.24
N ILE A 142 5.46 4.67 2.56
CA ILE A 142 6.18 4.09 1.42
C ILE A 142 7.69 4.25 1.58
N GLY A 143 8.44 3.19 1.24
CA GLY A 143 9.88 3.22 1.01
C GLY A 143 10.24 3.87 -0.32
N GLU A 144 11.53 3.91 -0.64
CA GLU A 144 11.98 4.37 -1.95
C GLU A 144 11.55 3.40 -3.04
N ILE A 145 11.10 3.93 -4.18
CA ILE A 145 10.76 3.12 -5.35
C ILE A 145 12.05 2.67 -6.04
N THR A 146 12.26 1.36 -6.13
CA THR A 146 13.30 0.73 -6.96
C THR A 146 12.74 0.51 -8.35
N ARG A 147 13.48 0.85 -9.40
CA ARG A 147 13.05 0.65 -10.78
C ARG A 147 12.81 -0.81 -11.10
N ASN A 148 11.87 -1.08 -12.01
CA ASN A 148 11.48 -2.44 -12.41
C ASN A 148 12.67 -3.26 -12.96
N ASP A 149 13.55 -2.64 -13.74
CA ASP A 149 14.74 -3.29 -14.31
C ASP A 149 15.82 -3.60 -13.26
N GLU A 150 15.85 -2.89 -12.12
CA GLU A 150 16.76 -3.18 -11.02
C GLU A 150 16.23 -4.27 -10.07
N PHE A 151 14.92 -4.31 -9.82
CA PHE A 151 14.30 -5.29 -8.92
C PHE A 151 14.13 -6.66 -9.58
N GLY A 152 13.80 -6.68 -10.87
CA GLY A 152 13.53 -7.91 -11.60
C GLY A 152 12.15 -8.52 -11.33
N PRO A 153 11.94 -9.80 -11.70
CA PRO A 153 10.64 -10.44 -11.59
C PRO A 153 10.22 -10.68 -10.13
N VAL A 154 8.95 -10.38 -9.83
CA VAL A 154 8.32 -10.70 -8.54
C VAL A 154 8.13 -12.20 -8.41
N GLY A 155 8.56 -12.78 -7.29
CA GLY A 155 8.48 -14.22 -7.04
C GLY A 155 8.96 -14.62 -5.64
N PRO A 156 10.15 -15.20 -5.48
CA PRO A 156 10.58 -15.82 -4.22
C PRO A 156 11.08 -14.84 -3.16
N GLN A 157 11.03 -13.52 -3.42
CA GLN A 157 11.51 -12.53 -2.46
C GLN A 157 10.75 -12.64 -1.15
N ARG A 158 11.49 -12.61 -0.04
CA ARG A 158 10.91 -12.59 1.29
C ARG A 158 10.30 -11.22 1.56
N ILE A 159 9.13 -11.18 2.18
CA ILE A 159 8.47 -10.01 2.73
C ILE A 159 8.32 -10.20 4.23
N SER A 160 8.80 -9.24 5.03
CA SER A 160 8.77 -9.36 6.49
C SER A 160 8.56 -8.00 7.16
N LEU A 161 8.03 -8.03 8.39
CA LEU A 161 7.90 -6.84 9.23
C LEU A 161 8.27 -7.18 10.67
N THR A 162 9.00 -6.27 11.29
CA THR A 162 9.30 -6.29 12.71
C THR A 162 8.63 -5.11 13.43
N VAL A 163 8.21 -5.34 14.66
CA VAL A 163 7.82 -4.29 15.61
C VAL A 163 8.77 -4.36 16.80
N ASP A 164 9.49 -3.29 17.06
CA ASP A 164 10.53 -3.21 18.10
C ASP A 164 11.58 -4.34 17.99
N GLY A 165 11.96 -4.69 16.74
CA GLY A 165 12.89 -5.76 16.42
C GLY A 165 12.35 -7.19 16.53
N LEU A 166 11.07 -7.38 16.90
CA LEU A 166 10.42 -8.69 16.94
C LEU A 166 9.66 -8.94 15.65
N THR A 167 9.98 -10.03 14.94
CA THR A 167 9.30 -10.42 13.70
C THR A 167 7.81 -10.68 13.97
N ARG A 168 6.96 -10.04 13.17
CA ARG A 168 5.51 -10.15 13.22
C ARG A 168 4.91 -10.73 11.95
N GLN A 169 5.40 -10.31 10.79
CA GLN A 169 5.01 -10.85 9.49
C GLN A 169 6.25 -11.43 8.81
N ASP A 170 6.08 -12.58 8.17
CA ASP A 170 7.15 -13.31 7.47
C ASP A 170 6.52 -14.23 6.42
N ALA A 171 6.74 -13.94 5.13
CA ALA A 171 6.16 -14.66 4.00
C ALA A 171 7.01 -14.43 2.74
N HIS A 172 6.50 -14.87 1.59
CA HIS A 172 7.12 -14.64 0.29
C HIS A 172 6.15 -13.98 -0.68
N LEU A 173 6.67 -13.22 -1.64
CA LEU A 173 5.84 -12.60 -2.68
C LEU A 173 5.19 -13.65 -3.60
N SER A 174 5.75 -14.86 -3.66
CA SER A 174 5.13 -16.01 -4.35
C SER A 174 3.81 -16.48 -3.72
N ASP A 175 3.52 -16.07 -2.48
CA ASP A 175 2.30 -16.46 -1.75
C ASP A 175 1.10 -15.54 -2.08
N LEU A 176 1.32 -14.53 -2.93
CA LEU A 176 0.24 -13.68 -3.46
C LEU A 176 -0.79 -14.54 -4.21
N VAL A 177 -2.04 -14.41 -3.84
CA VAL A 177 -3.18 -15.09 -4.50
C VAL A 177 -3.41 -14.54 -5.90
N TRP A 178 -3.49 -13.23 -6.03
CA TRP A 178 -3.49 -12.50 -7.28
C TRP A 178 -2.07 -11.97 -7.52
N SER A 179 -1.43 -12.50 -8.53
CA SER A 179 -0.09 -12.05 -8.92
C SER A 179 -0.10 -10.60 -9.44
N VAL A 180 1.07 -9.95 -9.44
CA VAL A 180 1.20 -8.58 -9.94
C VAL A 180 0.61 -8.39 -11.35
N PRO A 181 0.89 -9.26 -12.35
CA PRO A 181 0.27 -9.14 -13.66
C PRO A 181 -1.25 -9.27 -13.64
N GLU A 182 -1.80 -10.18 -12.82
CA GLU A 182 -3.25 -10.37 -12.71
C GLU A 182 -3.92 -9.14 -12.07
N ILE A 183 -3.34 -8.56 -11.02
CA ILE A 183 -3.84 -7.34 -10.37
C ILE A 183 -3.93 -6.19 -11.38
N ILE A 184 -2.86 -5.92 -12.13
CA ILE A 184 -2.84 -4.83 -13.12
C ILE A 184 -3.86 -5.09 -14.22
N ALA A 185 -3.92 -6.32 -14.75
CA ALA A 185 -4.86 -6.68 -15.80
C ALA A 185 -6.31 -6.51 -15.33
N ASP A 186 -6.66 -7.00 -14.14
CA ASP A 186 -8.01 -6.90 -13.60
C ASP A 186 -8.38 -5.45 -13.27
N LEU A 187 -7.53 -4.72 -12.53
CA LEU A 187 -7.77 -3.33 -12.13
C LEU A 187 -7.92 -2.41 -13.35
N SER A 188 -7.12 -2.65 -14.42
CA SER A 188 -7.21 -1.88 -15.67
C SER A 188 -8.51 -2.08 -16.45
N ARG A 189 -9.35 -3.05 -16.09
CA ARG A 189 -10.70 -3.21 -16.68
C ARG A 189 -11.66 -2.14 -16.19
N TYR A 190 -11.43 -1.64 -14.96
CA TYR A 190 -12.29 -0.68 -14.29
C TYR A 190 -11.73 0.74 -14.35
N TYR A 191 -10.40 0.89 -14.40
CA TYR A 191 -9.70 2.17 -14.33
C TYR A 191 -8.69 2.33 -15.47
N HIS A 192 -8.60 3.55 -16.01
CA HIS A 192 -7.45 3.98 -16.79
C HIS A 192 -6.31 4.23 -15.80
N LEU A 193 -5.44 3.24 -15.61
CA LEU A 193 -4.24 3.41 -14.79
C LEU A 193 -3.27 4.37 -15.48
N GLN A 194 -2.60 5.22 -14.69
CA GLN A 194 -1.73 6.27 -15.18
C GLN A 194 -0.40 6.29 -14.40
N PRO A 195 0.68 6.85 -14.97
CA PRO A 195 1.83 7.24 -14.18
C PRO A 195 1.40 8.11 -12.99
N GLY A 196 1.86 7.75 -11.80
CA GLY A 196 1.41 8.37 -10.55
C GLY A 196 0.42 7.52 -9.74
N ASP A 197 -0.09 6.41 -10.28
CA ASP A 197 -0.88 5.46 -9.52
C ASP A 197 0.04 4.49 -8.76
N LEU A 198 -0.26 4.28 -7.48
CA LEU A 198 0.32 3.23 -6.65
C LEU A 198 -0.70 2.11 -6.45
N ILE A 199 -0.21 0.86 -6.36
CA ILE A 199 -1.03 -0.31 -6.04
C ILE A 199 -0.35 -1.06 -4.89
N PHE A 200 -0.97 -1.04 -3.71
CA PHE A 200 -0.63 -1.86 -2.56
C PHE A 200 -1.22 -3.25 -2.79
N THR A 201 -0.40 -4.29 -2.71
CA THR A 201 -0.76 -5.62 -3.25
C THR A 201 -1.36 -6.57 -2.22
N GLY A 202 -1.58 -6.12 -1.00
CA GLY A 202 -2.05 -6.95 0.10
C GLY A 202 -0.93 -7.45 1.00
N THR A 203 -1.30 -7.79 2.23
CA THR A 203 -0.41 -8.12 3.34
C THR A 203 -0.46 -9.61 3.69
N PRO A 204 0.65 -10.24 4.13
CA PRO A 204 0.64 -11.57 4.70
C PRO A 204 0.04 -11.61 6.12
N ALA A 205 -0.16 -12.82 6.67
CA ALA A 205 -0.58 -13.05 8.05
C ALA A 205 0.41 -12.45 9.07
N GLY A 206 -0.04 -12.27 10.31
CA GLY A 206 0.74 -11.69 11.41
C GLY A 206 0.47 -10.21 11.62
N VAL A 207 -0.65 -9.67 11.10
CA VAL A 207 -1.08 -8.30 11.39
C VAL A 207 -1.39 -8.14 12.88
N GLY A 208 -1.13 -6.96 13.44
CA GLY A 208 -1.31 -6.76 14.89
C GLY A 208 -1.39 -5.30 15.27
N ALA A 209 -1.86 -5.06 16.49
CA ALA A 209 -1.96 -3.73 17.06
C ALA A 209 -0.59 -3.15 17.41
N VAL A 210 -0.48 -1.85 17.26
CA VAL A 210 0.67 -1.06 17.71
C VAL A 210 0.25 0.02 18.69
N GLU A 211 1.20 0.44 19.50
CA GLU A 211 1.06 1.47 20.53
C GLU A 211 2.06 2.61 20.31
N THR A 212 1.81 3.74 20.94
CA THR A 212 2.74 4.87 20.94
C THR A 212 4.14 4.42 21.37
N GLY A 213 5.13 4.76 20.59
CA GLY A 213 6.54 4.43 20.81
C GLY A 213 7.02 3.23 20.02
N ASN A 214 6.13 2.37 19.50
CA ASN A 214 6.57 1.24 18.67
C ASN A 214 7.28 1.72 17.39
N VAL A 215 8.33 1.01 17.02
CA VAL A 215 9.10 1.20 15.78
C VAL A 215 8.83 0.01 14.86
N LEU A 216 8.31 0.29 13.67
CA LEU A 216 8.03 -0.68 12.63
C LEU A 216 9.13 -0.62 11.58
N VAL A 217 9.63 -1.79 11.17
CA VAL A 217 10.55 -1.92 10.03
C VAL A 217 10.06 -3.06 9.15
N GLY A 218 9.72 -2.72 7.90
CA GLY A 218 9.30 -3.67 6.87
C GLY A 218 10.35 -3.81 5.79
N GLU A 219 10.61 -5.04 5.36
CA GLU A 219 11.63 -5.39 4.39
C GLU A 219 11.07 -6.31 3.31
N ILE A 220 11.52 -6.10 2.07
CA ILE A 220 11.37 -7.02 0.96
C ILE A 220 12.74 -7.18 0.33
N ASP A 221 13.16 -8.43 0.07
CA ASP A 221 14.44 -8.72 -0.55
C ASP A 221 14.62 -7.92 -1.85
N GLY A 222 15.70 -7.14 -1.95
CA GLY A 222 16.02 -6.33 -3.12
C GLY A 222 15.41 -4.92 -3.15
N LEU A 223 14.54 -4.57 -2.21
CA LEU A 223 13.96 -3.23 -2.09
C LEU A 223 14.53 -2.45 -0.90
N SER A 224 14.44 -1.12 -0.95
CA SER A 224 14.70 -0.28 0.22
C SER A 224 13.67 -0.57 1.32
N PRO A 225 14.06 -0.64 2.61
CA PRO A 225 13.13 -0.91 3.70
C PRO A 225 12.16 0.26 3.91
N VAL A 226 10.99 -0.03 4.46
CA VAL A 226 10.07 0.97 4.99
C VAL A 226 10.14 0.96 6.51
N SER A 227 10.11 2.13 7.14
CA SER A 227 10.03 2.25 8.58
C SER A 227 9.10 3.37 9.02
N MET A 228 8.53 3.23 10.21
CA MET A 228 7.78 4.29 10.88
C MET A 228 7.87 4.14 12.40
N THR A 229 7.71 5.25 13.10
CA THR A 229 7.52 5.27 14.55
C THR A 229 6.10 5.74 14.87
N VAL A 230 5.42 5.04 15.77
CA VAL A 230 4.09 5.45 16.25
C VAL A 230 4.27 6.57 17.28
N GLY A 231 3.83 7.77 16.93
CA GLY A 231 3.87 8.96 17.77
C GLY A 231 2.75 8.98 18.83
N ARG A 232 2.77 10.00 19.67
CA ARG A 232 1.66 10.25 20.62
C ARG A 232 0.41 10.66 19.87
N PRO A 233 -0.78 10.38 20.38
CA PRO A 233 -2.02 10.97 19.86
C PRO A 233 -1.95 12.50 19.86
N GLU A 234 -2.61 13.13 18.88
CA GLU A 234 -2.78 14.58 18.81
C GLU A 234 -3.74 15.08 19.91
#